data_089195a1a9d4e570363f194c81fb5de1
#
_entry.id   089195a1a9d4e570363f194c81fb5de1
#
_cell.length_a   1.000
_cell.length_b   1.000
_cell.length_c   1.000
_cell.angle_alpha   90.00
_cell.angle_beta   90.00
_cell.angle_gamma   90.00
#
_symmetry.space_group_name_H-M   'P 1'
#
loop_
_entity.id
_entity.type
_entity.pdbx_description
1 polymer ?
#
loop_
_entity_poly.entity_id
_entity_poly.type
_entity_poly.pdbx_seq_one_letter_code
_entity_poly.pdbx_strand_id
1 'polypeptide(L)'
;MRDTWNTAIKISDIRTEDRERFASLGIDFSSFSNCYILPGFADVHVHLREPGFLYKETIQTGTMAAAAGGFTDIFSMPNLDPCPDSREHLQVQLDAIRKDAKVHVYPYGAITVGEKGEQLADLDAMAPEVIAFSDDGKGVQSESLIREAMEQCRRLGKILAAHCEDNSLLRGGYIHDGAYAKAHSHRGICSESEWGQIARDVRLAEETGCAYHVCHVSTK
;
A
#
# COMPACT_ATOMS: atom_id res chain seq x y z
N MET A 1 27.73 4.68 -9.75
CA MET A 1 27.10 3.37 -9.99
C MET A 1 26.26 3.51 -11.26
N ARG A 2 26.45 2.63 -12.24
CA ARG A 2 25.64 2.73 -13.48
C ARG A 2 24.24 2.20 -13.19
N ASP A 3 23.22 2.91 -13.68
CA ASP A 3 21.78 2.56 -13.58
C ASP A 3 21.37 1.31 -14.36
N THR A 4 22.21 0.28 -14.39
CA THR A 4 22.02 -0.90 -15.25
C THR A 4 21.21 -2.03 -14.59
N TRP A 5 20.79 -1.88 -13.35
CA TRP A 5 20.06 -2.91 -12.61
C TRP A 5 18.53 -2.80 -12.68
N ASN A 6 18.02 -1.88 -13.50
CA ASN A 6 16.56 -1.73 -13.71
C ASN A 6 15.97 -2.73 -14.72
N THR A 7 16.76 -3.69 -15.21
CA THR A 7 16.32 -4.69 -16.16
C THR A 7 16.79 -6.08 -15.74
N ALA A 8 16.05 -7.10 -16.16
CA ALA A 8 16.43 -8.49 -15.97
C ALA A 8 17.78 -8.78 -16.65
N ILE A 9 18.72 -9.35 -15.91
CA ILE A 9 20.03 -9.75 -16.43
C ILE A 9 20.15 -11.27 -16.34
N LYS A 10 20.43 -11.93 -17.48
CA LYS A 10 20.72 -13.36 -17.45
C LYS A 10 22.04 -13.61 -16.72
N ILE A 11 22.07 -14.60 -15.84
CA ILE A 11 23.26 -14.88 -15.01
C ILE A 11 24.48 -15.19 -15.88
N SER A 12 24.31 -15.80 -17.06
CA SER A 12 25.40 -15.99 -18.01
C SER A 12 26.06 -14.69 -18.48
N ASP A 13 25.34 -13.59 -18.48
CA ASP A 13 25.74 -12.30 -19.04
C ASP A 13 26.27 -11.32 -17.98
N ILE A 14 26.34 -11.76 -16.72
CA ILE A 14 26.89 -10.95 -15.63
C ILE A 14 28.39 -10.78 -15.84
N ARG A 15 28.84 -9.54 -15.74
CA ARG A 15 30.27 -9.19 -15.86
C ARG A 15 31.06 -9.82 -14.73
N THR A 16 32.35 -10.14 -15.00
CA THR A 16 33.26 -10.76 -14.01
C THR A 16 33.36 -9.94 -12.72
N GLU A 17 33.48 -8.63 -12.82
CA GLU A 17 33.58 -7.72 -11.68
C GLU A 17 32.36 -7.77 -10.77
N ASP A 18 31.13 -7.92 -11.36
CA ASP A 18 29.90 -8.06 -10.60
C ASP A 18 29.80 -9.45 -9.97
N ARG A 19 30.29 -10.52 -10.65
CA ARG A 19 30.34 -11.87 -10.07
C ARG A 19 31.25 -11.92 -8.84
N GLU A 20 32.42 -11.29 -8.90
CA GLU A 20 33.32 -11.18 -7.76
C GLU A 20 32.69 -10.45 -6.57
N ARG A 21 31.96 -9.37 -6.86
CA ARG A 21 31.20 -8.66 -5.83
C ARG A 21 30.10 -9.53 -5.19
N PHE A 22 29.35 -10.27 -5.97
CA PHE A 22 28.34 -11.19 -5.43
C PHE A 22 28.97 -12.33 -4.63
N ALA A 23 30.10 -12.88 -5.11
CA ALA A 23 30.85 -13.89 -4.38
C ALA A 23 31.33 -13.37 -3.03
N SER A 24 31.78 -12.11 -2.94
CA SER A 24 32.16 -11.50 -1.66
C SER A 24 31.01 -11.34 -0.66
N LEU A 25 29.76 -11.38 -1.16
CA LEU A 25 28.54 -11.40 -0.36
C LEU A 25 28.03 -12.83 -0.07
N GLY A 26 28.81 -13.86 -0.43
CA GLY A 26 28.44 -15.25 -0.25
C GLY A 26 27.43 -15.79 -1.27
N ILE A 27 27.21 -15.08 -2.39
CA ILE A 27 26.28 -15.50 -3.44
C ILE A 27 27.06 -16.23 -4.54
N ASP A 28 26.77 -17.54 -4.69
CA ASP A 28 27.34 -18.37 -5.75
C ASP A 28 26.32 -18.62 -6.87
N PHE A 29 26.67 -18.25 -8.07
CA PHE A 29 25.84 -18.44 -9.28
C PHE A 29 26.13 -19.71 -10.07
N SER A 30 27.02 -20.57 -9.62
CA SER A 30 27.45 -21.78 -10.37
C SER A 30 26.28 -22.71 -10.70
N SER A 31 25.28 -22.78 -9.81
CA SER A 31 24.08 -23.61 -9.98
C SER A 31 22.94 -22.95 -10.75
N PHE A 32 23.07 -21.67 -11.17
CA PHE A 32 21.98 -20.87 -11.69
C PHE A 32 22.21 -20.33 -13.12
N SER A 33 23.02 -21.00 -13.93
CA SER A 33 23.44 -20.50 -15.26
C SER A 33 22.29 -20.11 -16.21
N ASN A 34 21.12 -20.74 -16.08
CA ASN A 34 19.94 -20.44 -16.89
C ASN A 34 18.90 -19.52 -16.20
N CYS A 35 19.27 -18.91 -15.10
CA CYS A 35 18.40 -18.01 -14.35
C CYS A 35 18.66 -16.55 -14.71
N TYR A 36 17.74 -15.70 -14.26
CA TYR A 36 17.84 -14.24 -14.39
C TYR A 36 17.92 -13.61 -13.00
N ILE A 37 18.70 -12.54 -12.89
CA ILE A 37 18.64 -11.63 -11.75
C ILE A 37 17.69 -10.51 -12.11
N LEU A 38 16.75 -10.22 -11.20
CA LEU A 38 15.78 -9.14 -11.28
C LEU A 38 16.01 -8.17 -10.13
N PRO A 39 15.68 -6.88 -10.28
CA PRO A 39 15.46 -6.03 -9.12
C PRO A 39 14.43 -6.67 -8.19
N GLY A 40 14.55 -6.45 -6.89
CA GLY A 40 13.50 -6.84 -5.95
C GLY A 40 12.16 -6.22 -6.31
N PHE A 41 11.08 -6.95 -6.08
CA PHE A 41 9.74 -6.43 -6.34
C PHE A 41 9.31 -5.44 -5.25
N ALA A 42 8.43 -4.51 -5.62
CA ALA A 42 7.74 -3.64 -4.68
C ALA A 42 6.24 -4.01 -4.65
N ASP A 43 5.68 -4.16 -3.45
CA ASP A 43 4.24 -4.31 -3.25
C ASP A 43 3.71 -3.06 -2.56
N VAL A 44 2.87 -2.32 -3.26
CA VAL A 44 2.39 -1.00 -2.80
C VAL A 44 1.17 -1.08 -1.90
N HIS A 45 0.68 -2.30 -1.56
CA HIS A 45 -0.51 -2.47 -0.73
C HIS A 45 -0.49 -3.77 0.05
N VAL A 46 -0.01 -3.73 1.29
CA VAL A 46 0.01 -4.90 2.19
C VAL A 46 -0.55 -4.56 3.57
N HIS A 47 -0.99 -5.59 4.30
CA HIS A 47 -1.50 -5.46 5.66
C HIS A 47 -0.64 -6.24 6.63
N LEU A 48 0.25 -5.55 7.37
CA LEU A 48 1.12 -6.18 8.37
C LEU A 48 0.45 -6.32 9.74
N ARG A 49 -0.69 -5.66 9.97
CA ARG A 49 -1.55 -5.80 11.15
C ARG A 49 -0.91 -5.50 12.51
N GLU A 50 0.33 -5.08 12.53
CA GLU A 50 1.06 -4.66 13.74
C GLU A 50 1.39 -3.16 13.64
N PRO A 51 1.02 -2.39 14.68
CA PRO A 51 0.46 -2.76 15.99
C PRO A 51 -1.04 -3.13 15.96
N GLY A 52 -1.51 -3.74 17.05
CA GLY A 52 -2.90 -3.94 17.42
C GLY A 52 -3.52 -5.28 17.03
N PHE A 53 -3.16 -5.86 15.88
CA PHE A 53 -3.80 -7.06 15.36
C PHE A 53 -2.82 -8.20 15.09
N LEU A 54 -1.83 -8.39 16.00
CA LEU A 54 -0.75 -9.36 15.86
C LEU A 54 -1.22 -10.83 15.68
N TYR A 55 -2.45 -11.12 16.07
CA TYR A 55 -3.07 -12.44 15.87
C TYR A 55 -3.43 -12.72 14.40
N LYS A 56 -3.44 -11.69 13.54
CA LYS A 56 -3.67 -11.85 12.10
C LYS A 56 -2.35 -11.91 11.33
N GLU A 57 -1.42 -11.02 11.64
CA GLU A 57 -0.11 -10.91 11.00
C GLU A 57 0.83 -10.07 11.89
N THR A 58 2.14 -10.27 11.76
CA THR A 58 3.16 -9.42 12.37
C THR A 58 4.10 -8.84 11.32
N ILE A 59 4.80 -7.76 11.66
CA ILE A 59 5.82 -7.19 10.78
C ILE A 59 6.88 -8.24 10.45
N GLN A 60 7.31 -9.05 11.45
CA GLN A 60 8.30 -10.09 11.23
C GLN A 60 7.83 -11.14 10.21
N THR A 61 6.64 -11.72 10.40
CA THR A 61 6.16 -12.83 9.56
C THR A 61 5.75 -12.34 8.17
N GLY A 62 5.08 -11.19 8.06
CA GLY A 62 4.71 -10.58 6.78
C GLY A 62 5.92 -10.17 5.96
N THR A 63 6.96 -9.61 6.58
CA THR A 63 8.20 -9.25 5.86
C THR A 63 9.05 -10.46 5.48
N MET A 64 9.02 -11.54 6.26
CA MET A 64 9.61 -12.83 5.86
C MET A 64 8.89 -13.42 4.64
N ALA A 65 7.57 -13.37 4.61
CA ALA A 65 6.77 -13.82 3.48
C ALA A 65 7.08 -12.97 2.23
N ALA A 66 7.18 -11.65 2.37
CA ALA A 66 7.59 -10.75 1.29
C ALA A 66 8.97 -11.11 0.75
N ALA A 67 9.97 -11.30 1.61
CA ALA A 67 11.31 -11.72 1.21
C ALA A 67 11.30 -13.06 0.46
N ALA A 68 10.54 -14.03 0.94
CA ALA A 68 10.38 -15.33 0.26
C ALA A 68 9.73 -15.21 -1.12
N GLY A 69 8.85 -14.20 -1.31
CA GLY A 69 8.22 -13.86 -2.60
C GLY A 69 9.11 -13.02 -3.54
N GLY A 70 10.31 -12.60 -3.10
CA GLY A 70 11.20 -11.76 -3.89
C GLY A 70 10.90 -10.26 -3.79
N PHE A 71 10.07 -9.83 -2.84
CA PHE A 71 9.81 -8.43 -2.56
C PHE A 71 10.89 -7.86 -1.64
N THR A 72 11.42 -6.71 -1.99
CA THR A 72 12.40 -5.96 -1.19
C THR A 72 11.78 -4.73 -0.52
N ASP A 73 10.66 -4.27 -1.05
CA ASP A 73 9.98 -3.04 -0.64
C ASP A 73 8.47 -3.31 -0.55
N ILE A 74 7.86 -3.02 0.59
CA ILE A 74 6.42 -3.21 0.80
C ILE A 74 5.82 -1.98 1.49
N PHE A 75 4.58 -1.63 1.13
CA PHE A 75 3.90 -0.45 1.64
C PHE A 75 2.74 -0.90 2.53
N SER A 76 2.85 -0.58 3.84
CA SER A 76 1.91 -1.08 4.87
C SER A 76 0.75 -0.13 5.07
N MET A 77 -0.48 -0.62 4.87
CA MET A 77 -1.73 0.11 5.06
C MET A 77 -1.99 0.50 6.52
N PRO A 78 -2.73 1.62 6.78
CA PRO A 78 -2.84 2.25 8.09
C PRO A 78 -3.89 1.64 9.02
N ASN A 79 -4.65 0.63 8.59
CA ASN A 79 -5.71 0.01 9.39
C ASN A 79 -5.17 -0.82 10.57
N LEU A 80 -4.64 -0.12 11.55
CA LEU A 80 -3.91 -0.60 12.74
C LEU A 80 -4.55 -0.07 14.02
N ASP A 81 -4.03 -0.52 15.17
CA ASP A 81 -4.40 -0.02 16.51
C ASP A 81 -3.14 0.13 17.39
N PRO A 82 -2.68 1.36 17.70
CA PRO A 82 -3.30 2.61 17.26
C PRO A 82 -3.20 2.84 15.75
N CYS A 83 -4.24 3.47 15.18
CA CYS A 83 -4.23 3.94 13.80
C CYS A 83 -3.16 5.03 13.64
N PRO A 84 -2.29 5.01 12.61
CA PRO A 84 -1.27 6.02 12.39
C PRO A 84 -1.88 7.32 11.82
N ASP A 85 -2.66 8.03 12.65
CA ASP A 85 -3.36 9.28 12.36
C ASP A 85 -2.69 10.52 12.99
N SER A 86 -1.61 10.29 13.72
CA SER A 86 -0.74 11.28 14.33
C SER A 86 0.70 10.80 14.33
N ARG A 87 1.65 11.71 14.52
CA ARG A 87 3.06 11.33 14.64
C ARG A 87 3.31 10.36 15.79
N GLU A 88 2.61 10.53 16.90
CA GLU A 88 2.74 9.68 18.08
C GLU A 88 2.29 8.25 17.78
N HIS A 89 1.12 8.07 17.17
CA HIS A 89 0.61 6.76 16.79
C HIS A 89 1.46 6.11 15.69
N LEU A 90 1.89 6.87 14.69
CA LEU A 90 2.79 6.39 13.64
C LEU A 90 4.13 5.89 14.22
N GLN A 91 4.64 6.56 15.29
CA GLN A 91 5.90 6.18 15.92
C GLN A 91 5.87 4.74 16.46
N VAL A 92 4.72 4.28 16.98
CA VAL A 92 4.55 2.89 17.46
C VAL A 92 4.80 1.89 16.33
N GLN A 93 4.24 2.14 15.15
CA GLN A 93 4.47 1.29 13.95
C GLN A 93 5.92 1.36 13.49
N LEU A 94 6.52 2.56 13.44
CA LEU A 94 7.90 2.75 13.03
C LEU A 94 8.89 2.02 13.94
N ASP A 95 8.63 1.99 15.25
CA ASP A 95 9.47 1.26 16.21
C ASP A 95 9.40 -0.25 15.98
N ALA A 96 8.22 -0.78 15.72
CA ALA A 96 8.04 -2.19 15.36
C ALA A 96 8.72 -2.54 14.02
N ILE A 97 8.61 -1.67 13.01
CA ILE A 97 9.29 -1.84 11.71
C ILE A 97 10.80 -1.89 11.92
N ARG A 98 11.39 -0.94 12.64
CA ARG A 98 12.84 -0.89 12.91
C ARG A 98 13.34 -2.14 13.62
N LYS A 99 12.54 -2.71 14.49
CA LYS A 99 12.91 -3.89 15.29
C LYS A 99 12.82 -5.19 14.49
N ASP A 100 11.74 -5.41 13.74
CA ASP A 100 11.33 -6.74 13.28
C ASP A 100 11.34 -6.93 11.76
N ALA A 101 11.35 -5.86 10.95
CA ALA A 101 11.28 -5.95 9.50
C ALA A 101 12.50 -6.65 8.86
N LYS A 102 12.25 -7.47 7.84
CA LYS A 102 13.26 -8.22 7.05
C LYS A 102 13.45 -7.65 5.66
N VAL A 103 12.52 -6.82 5.20
CA VAL A 103 12.59 -6.03 3.97
C VAL A 103 12.23 -4.58 4.30
N HIS A 104 12.39 -3.67 3.35
CA HIS A 104 11.98 -2.27 3.57
C HIS A 104 10.46 -2.19 3.70
N VAL A 105 10.00 -1.55 4.76
CA VAL A 105 8.58 -1.28 5.02
C VAL A 105 8.35 0.21 5.06
N TYR A 106 7.48 0.69 4.18
CA TYR A 106 7.07 2.08 4.08
C TYR A 106 5.61 2.20 4.57
N PRO A 107 5.35 2.84 5.72
CA PRO A 107 3.99 2.98 6.21
C PRO A 107 3.18 3.99 5.41
N TYR A 108 1.88 3.76 5.32
CA TYR A 108 0.88 4.79 5.03
C TYR A 108 0.49 5.50 6.32
N GLY A 109 0.24 6.81 6.26
CA GLY A 109 -0.51 7.52 7.28
C GLY A 109 -2.01 7.46 6.99
N ALA A 110 -2.85 7.53 8.03
CA ALA A 110 -4.28 7.67 7.83
C ALA A 110 -4.63 9.07 7.28
N ILE A 111 -5.65 9.13 6.41
CA ILE A 111 -6.20 10.40 5.93
C ILE A 111 -7.00 11.07 7.04
N THR A 112 -7.81 10.28 7.76
CA THR A 112 -8.69 10.81 8.81
C THR A 112 -8.39 10.20 10.17
N VAL A 113 -8.76 10.90 11.23
CA VAL A 113 -8.57 10.45 12.63
C VAL A 113 -9.27 9.12 12.82
N GLY A 114 -8.50 8.08 13.15
CA GLY A 114 -8.97 6.71 13.35
C GLY A 114 -9.64 6.10 12.12
N GLU A 115 -9.38 6.63 10.92
CA GLU A 115 -10.04 6.24 9.65
C GLU A 115 -11.58 6.33 9.73
N LYS A 116 -12.12 7.38 10.39
CA LYS A 116 -13.55 7.56 10.60
C LYS A 116 -14.23 8.40 9.52
N GLY A 117 -13.47 9.08 8.66
CA GLY A 117 -14.00 9.93 7.60
C GLY A 117 -14.65 11.22 8.10
N GLU A 118 -14.37 11.65 9.34
CA GLU A 118 -15.01 12.81 9.99
C GLU A 118 -14.10 14.03 10.08
N GLN A 119 -12.81 13.81 10.35
CA GLN A 119 -11.81 14.86 10.57
C GLN A 119 -10.48 14.41 10.00
N LEU A 120 -9.74 15.31 9.35
CA LEU A 120 -8.38 15.01 8.87
C LEU A 120 -7.44 14.69 10.02
N ALA A 121 -6.57 13.72 9.77
CA ALA A 121 -5.44 13.39 10.63
C ALA A 121 -4.35 14.48 10.52
N ASP A 122 -3.30 14.38 11.33
CA ASP A 122 -2.17 15.31 11.27
C ASP A 122 -1.19 14.92 10.14
N LEU A 123 -1.61 15.21 8.88
CA LEU A 123 -0.84 14.85 7.71
C LEU A 123 0.53 15.52 7.68
N ASP A 124 0.61 16.77 8.14
CA ASP A 124 1.86 17.54 8.17
C ASP A 124 2.91 16.87 9.07
N ALA A 125 2.52 16.47 10.26
CA ALA A 125 3.44 15.84 11.21
C ALA A 125 3.89 14.44 10.77
N MET A 126 3.06 13.72 10.01
CA MET A 126 3.38 12.37 9.53
C MET A 126 4.12 12.35 8.19
N ALA A 127 3.95 13.35 7.34
CA ALA A 127 4.48 13.36 5.97
C ALA A 127 5.97 12.99 5.83
N PRO A 128 6.89 13.38 6.72
CA PRO A 128 8.30 13.00 6.59
C PRO A 128 8.56 11.49 6.68
N GLU A 129 7.70 10.74 7.36
CA GLU A 129 7.92 9.34 7.72
C GLU A 129 7.02 8.35 6.94
N VAL A 130 6.00 8.85 6.23
CA VAL A 130 5.07 8.01 5.46
C VAL A 130 5.31 8.10 3.97
N ILE A 131 4.98 7.04 3.24
CA ILE A 131 5.09 7.03 1.78
C ILE A 131 3.91 7.78 1.13
N ALA A 132 2.71 7.60 1.66
CA ALA A 132 1.46 8.18 1.16
C ALA A 132 0.40 8.17 2.28
N PHE A 133 -0.83 8.62 1.99
CA PHE A 133 -1.95 8.62 2.92
C PHE A 133 -3.11 7.79 2.38
N SER A 134 -3.79 7.05 3.27
CA SER A 134 -4.94 6.20 2.94
C SER A 134 -5.86 6.03 4.15
N ASP A 135 -7.17 5.85 3.90
CA ASP A 135 -8.13 5.27 4.85
C ASP A 135 -8.59 3.92 4.28
N ASP A 136 -7.64 3.00 4.12
CA ASP A 136 -7.91 1.71 3.51
C ASP A 136 -8.92 0.88 4.27
N GLY A 137 -9.85 0.27 3.51
CA GLY A 137 -10.95 -0.55 4.04
C GLY A 137 -12.18 0.23 4.49
N LYS A 138 -12.19 1.58 4.42
CA LYS A 138 -13.35 2.40 4.82
C LYS A 138 -13.73 3.46 3.80
N GLY A 139 -12.76 4.02 3.10
CA GLY A 139 -12.98 5.11 2.17
C GLY A 139 -13.49 6.41 2.81
N VAL A 140 -13.16 7.55 2.23
CA VAL A 140 -13.66 8.86 2.70
C VAL A 140 -14.94 9.22 1.94
N GLN A 141 -16.08 9.28 2.65
CA GLN A 141 -17.39 9.51 2.03
C GLN A 141 -17.63 10.99 1.67
N SER A 142 -17.09 11.92 2.47
CA SER A 142 -17.27 13.35 2.28
C SER A 142 -16.38 13.88 1.14
N GLU A 143 -17.01 14.46 0.09
CA GLU A 143 -16.31 15.10 -1.02
C GLU A 143 -15.46 16.30 -0.56
N SER A 144 -15.94 17.09 0.38
CA SER A 144 -15.19 18.24 0.90
C SER A 144 -13.96 17.80 1.68
N LEU A 145 -14.06 16.73 2.47
CA LEU A 145 -12.96 16.22 3.28
C LEU A 145 -11.88 15.58 2.42
N ILE A 146 -12.26 14.79 1.40
CA ILE A 146 -11.28 14.18 0.49
C ILE A 146 -10.58 15.24 -0.36
N ARG A 147 -11.29 16.31 -0.78
CA ARG A 147 -10.69 17.47 -1.46
C ARG A 147 -9.64 18.13 -0.59
N GLU A 148 -9.98 18.44 0.67
CA GLU A 148 -9.03 19.04 1.61
C GLU A 148 -7.81 18.15 1.83
N ALA A 149 -8.00 16.84 1.97
CA ALA A 149 -6.91 15.86 2.06
C ALA A 149 -6.01 15.89 0.82
N MET A 150 -6.61 15.95 -0.39
CA MET A 150 -5.86 16.03 -1.65
C MET A 150 -5.06 17.32 -1.76
N GLU A 151 -5.61 18.46 -1.37
CA GLU A 151 -4.90 19.75 -1.34
C GLU A 151 -3.70 19.70 -0.38
N GLN A 152 -3.86 19.09 0.79
CA GLN A 152 -2.76 18.90 1.73
C GLN A 152 -1.70 17.92 1.17
N CYS A 153 -2.11 16.77 0.63
CA CYS A 153 -1.19 15.82 -0.01
C CYS A 153 -0.40 16.47 -1.15
N ARG A 154 -1.06 17.28 -2.00
CA ARG A 154 -0.41 18.05 -3.08
C ARG A 154 0.66 18.97 -2.52
N ARG A 155 0.35 19.72 -1.46
CA ARG A 155 1.30 20.65 -0.81
C ARG A 155 2.49 19.90 -0.21
N LEU A 156 2.27 18.73 0.36
CA LEU A 156 3.27 17.87 1.01
C LEU A 156 4.07 17.02 0.02
N GLY A 157 3.70 17.03 -1.27
CA GLY A 157 4.31 16.16 -2.28
C GLY A 157 4.02 14.66 -2.05
N LYS A 158 2.87 14.34 -1.47
CA LYS A 158 2.45 12.97 -1.16
C LYS A 158 1.32 12.51 -2.08
N ILE A 159 1.21 11.19 -2.20
CA ILE A 159 0.13 10.51 -2.91
C ILE A 159 -1.03 10.31 -1.95
N LEU A 160 -2.27 10.45 -2.42
CA LEU A 160 -3.45 9.98 -1.73
C LEU A 160 -3.88 8.66 -2.38
N ALA A 161 -3.88 7.58 -1.59
CA ALA A 161 -4.28 6.25 -2.03
C ALA A 161 -5.66 5.92 -1.46
N ALA A 162 -6.64 5.66 -2.32
CA ALA A 162 -8.04 5.54 -1.91
C ALA A 162 -8.59 4.13 -2.04
N HIS A 163 -9.17 3.64 -0.95
CA HIS A 163 -10.18 2.58 -0.98
C HIS A 163 -11.50 3.20 -1.40
N CYS A 164 -11.96 2.87 -2.60
CA CYS A 164 -13.16 3.48 -3.16
C CYS A 164 -14.38 2.59 -2.91
N GLU A 165 -15.23 2.99 -1.99
CA GLU A 165 -16.47 2.28 -1.67
C GLU A 165 -17.51 3.25 -1.11
N ASP A 166 -18.63 3.45 -1.82
CA ASP A 166 -19.77 4.22 -1.35
C ASP A 166 -20.61 3.37 -0.39
N ASN A 167 -20.50 3.71 0.90
CA ASN A 167 -21.17 2.98 1.98
C ASN A 167 -22.71 2.98 1.84
N SER A 168 -23.28 3.98 1.19
CA SER A 168 -24.75 4.07 0.97
C SER A 168 -25.26 3.00 0.02
N LEU A 169 -24.38 2.46 -0.85
CA LEU A 169 -24.69 1.47 -1.86
C LEU A 169 -24.41 0.03 -1.42
N LEU A 170 -23.79 -0.18 -0.26
CA LEU A 170 -23.44 -1.53 0.23
C LEU A 170 -24.68 -2.38 0.56
N ARG A 171 -25.73 -1.79 1.12
CA ARG A 171 -27.02 -2.45 1.45
C ARG A 171 -26.86 -3.79 2.20
N GLY A 172 -25.81 -3.90 3.03
CA GLY A 172 -25.46 -5.12 3.75
C GLY A 172 -24.90 -6.23 2.85
N GLY A 173 -24.46 -5.91 1.64
CA GLY A 173 -23.72 -6.79 0.75
C GLY A 173 -22.34 -7.12 1.30
N TYR A 174 -21.77 -8.22 0.82
CA TYR A 174 -20.45 -8.72 1.24
C TYR A 174 -19.66 -9.40 0.13
N ILE A 175 -20.22 -9.48 -1.07
CA ILE A 175 -19.55 -9.91 -2.29
C ILE A 175 -20.05 -9.07 -3.47
N HIS A 176 -19.39 -9.14 -4.61
CA HIS A 176 -19.85 -8.49 -5.83
C HIS A 176 -21.23 -9.00 -6.29
N ASP A 177 -22.14 -8.09 -6.71
CA ASP A 177 -23.46 -8.42 -7.29
C ASP A 177 -23.32 -8.97 -8.71
N GLY A 178 -22.70 -10.12 -8.83
CA GLY A 178 -22.48 -10.84 -10.08
C GLY A 178 -23.30 -12.12 -10.21
N ALA A 179 -22.99 -12.91 -11.21
CA ALA A 179 -23.68 -14.18 -11.50
C ALA A 179 -23.60 -15.15 -10.30
N TYR A 180 -22.48 -15.22 -9.61
CA TYR A 180 -22.29 -16.08 -8.45
C TYR A 180 -23.23 -15.67 -7.30
N ALA A 181 -23.26 -14.39 -6.95
CA ALA A 181 -24.14 -13.89 -5.89
C ALA A 181 -25.61 -14.22 -6.17
N LYS A 182 -26.05 -14.00 -7.41
CA LYS A 182 -27.42 -14.30 -7.84
C LYS A 182 -27.75 -15.80 -7.81
N ALA A 183 -26.85 -16.64 -8.30
CA ALA A 183 -27.02 -18.09 -8.31
C ALA A 183 -27.09 -18.72 -6.91
N HIS A 184 -26.44 -18.11 -5.92
CA HIS A 184 -26.34 -18.63 -4.56
C HIS A 184 -27.11 -17.79 -3.52
N SER A 185 -27.94 -16.85 -3.96
CA SER A 185 -28.75 -15.99 -3.09
C SER A 185 -27.92 -15.20 -2.05
N HIS A 186 -26.71 -14.77 -2.44
CA HIS A 186 -25.88 -13.89 -1.63
C HIS A 186 -26.27 -12.42 -1.82
N ARG A 187 -26.05 -11.62 -0.78
CA ARG A 187 -26.22 -10.17 -0.87
C ARG A 187 -25.04 -9.57 -1.60
N GLY A 188 -25.29 -9.02 -2.79
CA GLY A 188 -24.28 -8.41 -3.63
C GLY A 188 -24.07 -6.93 -3.36
N ILE A 189 -22.87 -6.43 -3.65
CA ILE A 189 -22.52 -5.01 -3.70
C ILE A 189 -22.45 -4.63 -5.17
N CYS A 190 -23.17 -3.58 -5.58
CA CYS A 190 -23.14 -3.12 -6.97
C CYS A 190 -21.80 -2.47 -7.33
N SER A 191 -21.39 -2.59 -8.59
CA SER A 191 -20.15 -1.99 -9.08
C SER A 191 -20.08 -0.48 -8.90
N GLU A 192 -21.23 0.20 -8.89
CA GLU A 192 -21.34 1.64 -8.70
C GLU A 192 -20.78 2.11 -7.37
N SER A 193 -20.83 1.26 -6.32
CA SER A 193 -20.23 1.59 -5.02
C SER A 193 -18.74 1.88 -5.13
N GLU A 194 -18.03 1.23 -6.04
CA GLU A 194 -16.60 1.44 -6.29
C GLU A 194 -16.37 2.53 -7.35
N TRP A 195 -16.87 2.33 -8.59
CA TRP A 195 -16.55 3.25 -9.68
C TRP A 195 -17.13 4.65 -9.49
N GLY A 196 -18.22 4.79 -8.75
CA GLY A 196 -18.81 6.10 -8.43
C GLY A 196 -17.88 6.98 -7.61
N GLN A 197 -17.25 6.40 -6.58
CA GLN A 197 -16.21 7.11 -5.81
C GLN A 197 -14.95 7.34 -6.64
N ILE A 198 -14.53 6.37 -7.44
CA ILE A 198 -13.38 6.55 -8.36
C ILE A 198 -13.60 7.77 -9.26
N ALA A 199 -14.78 7.88 -9.89
CA ALA A 199 -15.11 9.00 -10.77
C ALA A 199 -15.09 10.36 -10.02
N ARG A 200 -15.62 10.41 -8.80
CA ARG A 200 -15.54 11.59 -7.92
C ARG A 200 -14.08 11.97 -7.66
N ASP A 201 -13.30 11.01 -7.22
CA ASP A 201 -11.94 11.26 -6.72
C ASP A 201 -10.96 11.59 -7.84
N VAL A 202 -11.10 10.97 -9.03
CA VAL A 202 -10.31 11.32 -10.22
C VAL A 202 -10.57 12.77 -10.64
N ARG A 203 -11.83 13.22 -10.63
CA ARG A 203 -12.17 14.64 -10.88
C ARG A 203 -11.52 15.56 -9.85
N LEU A 204 -11.59 15.21 -8.56
CA LEU A 204 -10.96 15.99 -7.50
C LEU A 204 -9.43 16.02 -7.61
N ALA A 205 -8.82 14.91 -7.97
CA ALA A 205 -7.37 14.82 -8.20
C ALA A 205 -6.93 15.73 -9.36
N GLU A 206 -7.72 15.79 -10.45
CA GLU A 206 -7.48 16.72 -11.56
C GLU A 206 -7.61 18.17 -11.10
N GLU A 207 -8.67 18.52 -10.37
CA GLU A 207 -8.92 19.88 -9.88
C GLU A 207 -7.86 20.35 -8.87
N THR A 208 -7.38 19.49 -7.98
CA THR A 208 -6.39 19.81 -6.95
C THR A 208 -4.94 19.66 -7.43
N GLY A 209 -4.71 18.89 -8.49
CA GLY A 209 -3.37 18.48 -8.95
C GLY A 209 -2.67 17.51 -7.99
N CYS A 210 -3.43 16.79 -7.16
CA CYS A 210 -2.90 15.79 -6.25
C CYS A 210 -2.52 14.52 -7.00
N ALA A 211 -1.37 13.92 -6.67
CA ALA A 211 -1.06 12.57 -7.10
C ALA A 211 -2.03 11.58 -6.40
N TYR A 212 -2.75 10.80 -7.21
CA TYR A 212 -3.83 9.93 -6.73
C TYR A 212 -3.62 8.49 -7.17
N HIS A 213 -3.84 7.56 -6.28
CA HIS A 213 -3.78 6.13 -6.52
C HIS A 213 -5.10 5.46 -6.14
N VAL A 214 -5.74 4.79 -7.10
CA VAL A 214 -6.92 3.96 -6.85
C VAL A 214 -6.45 2.58 -6.43
N CYS A 215 -6.75 2.18 -5.19
CA CYS A 215 -6.40 0.86 -4.69
C CYS A 215 -7.30 -0.23 -5.30
N HIS A 216 -6.75 -1.43 -5.48
CA HIS A 216 -7.46 -2.70 -5.73
C HIS A 216 -8.78 -2.59 -6.53
N VAL A 217 -8.75 -1.95 -7.72
CA VAL A 217 -9.92 -1.81 -8.59
C VAL A 217 -10.45 -3.17 -8.99
N SER A 218 -11.74 -3.43 -8.72
CA SER A 218 -12.41 -4.70 -8.98
C SER A 218 -13.57 -4.60 -9.98
N THR A 219 -14.00 -3.41 -10.32
CA THR A 219 -15.10 -3.14 -11.27
C THR A 219 -14.59 -2.69 -12.64
N LYS A 220 -15.50 -2.68 -13.63
CA LYS A 220 -15.23 -2.24 -15.01
C LYS A 220 -15.58 -0.78 -15.20
#